data_099f6026ca0ab4a466b22f87e2d7dabc
#
_entry.id   099f6026ca0ab4a466b22f87e2d7dabc
#
_cell.length_a   1.000
_cell.length_b   1.000
_cell.length_c   1.000
_cell.angle_alpha   90.00
_cell.angle_beta   90.00
_cell.angle_gamma   90.00
#
_symmetry.space_group_name_H-M   'P 1'
#
loop_
_entity.id
_entity.type
_entity.pdbx_description
1 polymer ?
#
loop_
_entity_poly.entity_id
_entity_poly.type
_entity_poly.pdbx_seq_one_letter_code
_entity_poly.pdbx_strand_id
1 'polypeptide(L)'
;MPTISSIRECLICNNIGKHYGLKFPLHLKVDTGMSRLGFEYNKFVQQFENIKSFENISIEGIYSHLSSADELNSLGPKSITQLQRLKFIELLKQINLDRNNEIKIHLANSAGMLLNKDFHFQMVRVGLSMYGYSPLSKINRNLLLKPALSLRSK
;
A
#
# COMPACT_ATOMS: atom_id res chain seq x y z
N MET A 1 -7.52 -6.14 10.35
CA MET A 1 -7.74 -6.31 8.90
C MET A 1 -6.45 -6.84 8.28
N PRO A 2 -6.44 -8.07 7.71
CA PRO A 2 -5.22 -8.64 7.15
C PRO A 2 -4.82 -8.01 5.82
N THR A 3 -3.52 -8.05 5.54
CA THR A 3 -2.94 -7.81 4.22
C THR A 3 -2.79 -9.13 3.50
N ILE A 4 -3.26 -9.20 2.28
CA ILE A 4 -3.22 -10.37 1.42
C ILE A 4 -2.34 -10.09 0.20
N SER A 5 -1.47 -11.02 -0.12
CA SER A 5 -0.47 -10.89 -1.17
C SER A 5 -0.50 -12.00 -2.23
N SER A 6 -1.45 -12.94 -2.09
CA SER A 6 -1.60 -14.07 -3.02
C SER A 6 -3.03 -14.57 -3.07
N ILE A 7 -3.39 -15.21 -4.18
CA ILE A 7 -4.68 -15.93 -4.35
C ILE A 7 -4.87 -17.02 -3.29
N ARG A 8 -3.79 -17.70 -2.91
CA ARG A 8 -3.84 -18.73 -1.87
C ARG A 8 -4.32 -18.17 -0.53
N GLU A 9 -3.81 -17.01 -0.13
CA GLU A 9 -4.24 -16.32 1.09
C GLU A 9 -5.70 -15.87 1.01
N CYS A 10 -6.16 -15.38 -0.16
CA CYS A 10 -7.57 -15.08 -0.38
C CYS A 10 -8.45 -16.31 -0.18
N LEU A 11 -8.06 -17.46 -0.75
CA LEU A 11 -8.79 -18.73 -0.60
C LEU A 11 -8.88 -19.18 0.86
N ILE A 12 -7.78 -19.05 1.61
CA ILE A 12 -7.75 -19.36 3.05
C ILE A 12 -8.76 -18.48 3.79
N CYS A 13 -8.71 -17.16 3.59
CA CYS A 13 -9.64 -16.22 4.22
C CYS A 13 -11.10 -16.51 3.84
N ASN A 14 -11.35 -16.81 2.56
CA ASN A 14 -12.70 -17.17 2.08
C ASN A 14 -13.23 -18.44 2.74
N ASN A 15 -12.40 -19.49 2.85
CA ASN A 15 -12.80 -20.74 3.49
C ASN A 15 -13.05 -20.58 4.99
N ILE A 16 -12.22 -19.79 5.68
CA ILE A 16 -12.45 -19.46 7.09
C ILE A 16 -13.74 -18.66 7.23
N GLY A 17 -13.97 -17.66 6.37
CA GLY A 17 -15.20 -16.88 6.35
C GLY A 17 -16.43 -17.78 6.17
N LYS A 18 -16.38 -18.70 5.21
CA LYS A 18 -17.45 -19.68 4.97
C LYS A 18 -17.71 -20.55 6.20
N HIS A 19 -16.66 -21.04 6.85
CA HIS A 19 -16.77 -21.90 8.03
C HIS A 19 -17.46 -21.19 9.21
N TYR A 20 -17.14 -19.91 9.43
CA TYR A 20 -17.68 -19.14 10.56
C TYR A 20 -18.89 -18.27 10.20
N GLY A 21 -19.39 -18.30 8.96
CA GLY A 21 -20.48 -17.45 8.51
C GLY A 21 -20.12 -15.95 8.51
N LEU A 22 -18.85 -15.61 8.29
CA LEU A 22 -18.33 -14.24 8.34
C LEU A 22 -17.82 -13.79 6.97
N LYS A 23 -17.91 -12.50 6.72
CA LYS A 23 -17.24 -11.87 5.58
C LYS A 23 -15.99 -11.14 6.06
N PHE A 24 -14.81 -11.63 5.62
CA PHE A 24 -13.52 -11.10 6.05
C PHE A 24 -13.16 -9.81 5.31
N PRO A 25 -13.00 -8.66 6.01
CA PRO A 25 -12.45 -7.45 5.42
C PRO A 25 -10.93 -7.59 5.26
N LEU A 26 -10.41 -7.29 4.07
CA LEU A 26 -9.00 -7.42 3.77
C LEU A 26 -8.47 -6.33 2.83
N HIS A 27 -7.16 -6.11 2.87
CA HIS A 27 -6.44 -5.27 1.91
C HIS A 27 -5.57 -6.13 0.99
N LEU A 28 -5.65 -5.86 -0.31
CA LEU A 28 -4.80 -6.50 -1.31
C LEU A 28 -3.53 -5.68 -1.50
N LYS A 29 -2.38 -6.32 -1.39
CA LYS A 29 -1.10 -5.69 -1.64
C LYS A 29 -0.55 -6.10 -3.00
N VAL A 30 -0.24 -5.13 -3.86
CA VAL A 30 0.37 -5.35 -5.17
C VAL A 30 1.83 -4.92 -5.15
N ASP A 31 2.70 -5.71 -5.75
CA ASP A 31 4.10 -5.34 -5.91
C ASP A 31 4.30 -4.54 -7.20
N THR A 32 4.62 -3.27 -7.05
CA THR A 32 4.92 -2.36 -8.16
C THR A 32 6.42 -2.14 -8.40
N GLY A 33 7.27 -2.91 -7.68
CA GLY A 33 8.71 -2.84 -7.87
C GLY A 33 9.56 -2.88 -6.59
N MET A 34 8.97 -3.13 -5.41
CA MET A 34 9.73 -3.37 -4.18
C MET A 34 10.27 -4.79 -4.09
N SER A 35 9.65 -5.75 -4.79
CA SER A 35 10.07 -7.16 -4.89
C SER A 35 10.23 -7.87 -3.55
N ARG A 36 9.33 -7.58 -2.61
CA ARG A 36 9.36 -8.19 -1.27
C ARG A 36 8.10 -9.00 -0.95
N LEU A 37 6.94 -8.43 -1.16
CA LEU A 37 5.64 -9.00 -0.82
C LEU A 37 4.54 -8.31 -1.65
N GLY A 38 3.59 -9.07 -2.16
CA GLY A 38 2.45 -8.56 -2.91
C GLY A 38 2.12 -9.44 -4.11
N PHE A 39 0.92 -9.29 -4.63
CA PHE A 39 0.54 -9.88 -5.90
C PHE A 39 1.48 -9.41 -7.00
N GLU A 40 1.83 -10.31 -7.90
CA GLU A 40 2.61 -9.98 -9.08
C GLU A 40 1.85 -9.01 -9.99
N TYR A 41 2.46 -7.88 -10.34
CA TYR A 41 1.84 -6.79 -11.08
C TYR A 41 1.13 -7.27 -12.35
N ASN A 42 1.83 -8.05 -13.19
CA ASN A 42 1.31 -8.48 -14.48
C ASN A 42 0.14 -9.48 -14.40
N LYS A 43 -0.04 -10.13 -13.25
CA LYS A 43 -1.10 -11.12 -13.03
C LYS A 43 -2.27 -10.56 -12.24
N PHE A 44 -2.08 -9.40 -11.60
CA PHE A 44 -3.04 -8.89 -10.62
C PHE A 44 -4.42 -8.61 -11.23
N VAL A 45 -4.49 -8.04 -12.43
CA VAL A 45 -5.76 -7.69 -13.07
C VAL A 45 -6.65 -8.92 -13.25
N GLN A 46 -6.09 -10.01 -13.79
CA GLN A 46 -6.80 -11.28 -13.95
C GLN A 46 -7.16 -11.90 -12.59
N GLN A 47 -6.24 -11.86 -11.63
CA GLN A 47 -6.47 -12.39 -10.29
C GLN A 47 -7.52 -11.59 -9.52
N PHE A 48 -7.60 -10.29 -9.75
CA PHE A 48 -8.57 -9.41 -9.10
C PHE A 48 -10.01 -9.79 -9.47
N GLU A 49 -10.27 -10.13 -10.74
CA GLU A 49 -11.58 -10.61 -11.15
C GLU A 49 -11.96 -11.91 -10.42
N ASN A 50 -11.01 -12.83 -10.27
CA ASN A 50 -11.24 -14.06 -9.50
C ASN A 50 -11.48 -13.76 -8.01
N ILE A 51 -10.76 -12.79 -7.42
CA ILE A 51 -10.93 -12.44 -6.01
C ILE A 51 -12.31 -11.84 -5.76
N LYS A 52 -12.84 -11.03 -6.68
CA LYS A 52 -14.19 -10.46 -6.57
C LYS A 52 -15.30 -11.52 -6.50
N SER A 53 -15.07 -12.71 -7.05
CA SER A 53 -16.04 -13.82 -6.99
C SER A 53 -16.10 -14.54 -5.64
N PHE A 54 -15.19 -14.26 -4.71
CA PHE A 54 -15.20 -14.87 -3.38
C PHE A 54 -16.27 -14.25 -2.48
N GLU A 55 -17.22 -15.04 -2.02
CA GLU A 55 -18.39 -14.57 -1.29
C GLU A 55 -18.11 -14.15 0.15
N ASN A 56 -17.08 -14.77 0.78
CA ASN A 56 -16.80 -14.62 2.22
C ASN A 56 -15.60 -13.72 2.50
N ILE A 57 -15.20 -12.87 1.55
CA ILE A 57 -14.23 -11.80 1.75
C ILE A 57 -14.80 -10.47 1.28
N SER A 58 -14.32 -9.38 1.86
CA SER A 58 -14.61 -8.01 1.47
C SER A 58 -13.30 -7.28 1.18
N ILE A 59 -13.13 -6.76 -0.02
CA ILE A 59 -11.95 -5.98 -0.38
C ILE A 59 -12.16 -4.55 0.10
N GLU A 60 -11.49 -4.19 1.20
CA GLU A 60 -11.58 -2.86 1.82
C GLU A 60 -10.46 -1.90 1.36
N GLY A 61 -9.40 -2.45 0.77
CA GLY A 61 -8.31 -1.64 0.27
C GLY A 61 -7.41 -2.34 -0.73
N ILE A 62 -6.76 -1.53 -1.57
CA ILE A 62 -5.72 -1.96 -2.50
C ILE A 62 -4.53 -1.02 -2.33
N TYR A 63 -3.32 -1.59 -2.21
CA TYR A 63 -2.15 -0.78 -2.00
C TYR A 63 -0.86 -1.36 -2.56
N SER A 64 0.13 -0.49 -2.68
CA SER A 64 1.51 -0.87 -2.90
C SER A 64 2.43 -0.19 -1.89
N HIS A 65 3.74 -0.40 -1.99
CA HIS A 65 4.72 0.19 -1.09
C HIS A 65 5.89 0.77 -1.86
N LEU A 66 6.20 2.04 -1.58
CA LEU A 66 7.35 2.73 -2.16
C LEU A 66 8.65 2.22 -1.54
N SER A 67 9.56 1.76 -2.37
CA SER A 67 10.84 1.18 -1.92
C SER A 67 11.90 2.23 -1.61
N SER A 68 11.88 3.36 -2.32
CA SER A 68 12.99 4.33 -2.38
C SER A 68 12.52 5.79 -2.30
N ALA A 69 11.39 6.05 -1.60
CA ALA A 69 10.86 7.40 -1.49
C ALA A 69 11.71 8.32 -0.60
N ASP A 70 12.62 7.77 0.19
CA ASP A 70 13.58 8.47 1.06
C ASP A 70 14.89 8.85 0.34
N GLU A 71 15.12 8.34 -0.87
CA GLU A 71 16.31 8.62 -1.65
C GLU A 71 16.33 10.05 -2.20
N LEU A 72 17.56 10.58 -2.43
CA LEU A 72 17.74 11.81 -3.17
C LEU A 72 17.19 11.67 -4.59
N ASN A 73 16.51 12.72 -5.08
CA ASN A 73 15.87 12.74 -6.41
C ASN A 73 14.72 11.73 -6.60
N SER A 74 14.13 11.23 -5.52
CA SER A 74 12.95 10.32 -5.58
C SER A 74 11.75 10.91 -6.35
N LEU A 75 11.67 12.23 -6.56
CA LEU A 75 10.69 12.89 -7.42
C LEU A 75 11.11 13.00 -8.90
N GLY A 76 12.34 12.61 -9.24
CA GLY A 76 12.79 12.62 -10.64
C GLY A 76 11.91 11.71 -11.52
N PRO A 77 11.65 12.10 -12.80
CA PRO A 77 10.69 11.40 -13.65
C PRO A 77 11.05 9.93 -13.95
N LYS A 78 12.32 9.58 -13.82
CA LYS A 78 12.83 8.21 -13.99
C LYS A 78 13.18 7.52 -12.67
N SER A 79 12.84 8.12 -11.52
CA SER A 79 13.10 7.50 -10.22
C SER A 79 12.25 6.25 -10.01
N ILE A 80 12.75 5.30 -9.22
CA ILE A 80 12.01 4.10 -8.84
C ILE A 80 10.67 4.49 -8.20
N THR A 81 10.65 5.50 -7.35
CA THR A 81 9.45 6.02 -6.67
C THR A 81 8.37 6.48 -7.66
N GLN A 82 8.75 7.25 -8.68
CA GLN A 82 7.78 7.69 -9.71
C GLN A 82 7.35 6.54 -10.61
N LEU A 83 8.24 5.65 -10.99
CA LEU A 83 7.89 4.47 -11.77
C LEU A 83 6.91 3.55 -11.02
N GLN A 84 7.11 3.34 -9.71
CA GLN A 84 6.17 2.60 -8.86
C GLN A 84 4.79 3.27 -8.81
N ARG A 85 4.75 4.61 -8.67
CA ARG A 85 3.51 5.37 -8.68
C ARG A 85 2.76 5.23 -10.01
N LEU A 86 3.46 5.40 -11.13
CA LEU A 86 2.87 5.29 -12.46
C LEU A 86 2.31 3.88 -12.72
N LYS A 87 3.07 2.83 -12.39
CA LYS A 87 2.59 1.45 -12.44
C LYS A 87 1.35 1.24 -11.59
N PHE A 88 1.32 1.80 -10.38
CA PHE A 88 0.17 1.65 -9.50
C PHE A 88 -1.07 2.33 -10.06
N ILE A 89 -0.94 3.54 -10.59
CA ILE A 89 -2.05 4.27 -11.24
C ILE A 89 -2.56 3.50 -12.47
N GLU A 90 -1.65 2.98 -13.30
CA GLU A 90 -2.01 2.18 -14.47
C GLU A 90 -2.79 0.93 -14.09
N LEU A 91 -2.34 0.22 -13.05
CA LEU A 91 -3.06 -0.93 -12.50
C LEU A 91 -4.48 -0.57 -12.05
N LEU A 92 -4.63 0.53 -11.32
CA LEU A 92 -5.94 0.98 -10.83
C LEU A 92 -6.91 1.31 -11.96
N LYS A 93 -6.40 1.85 -13.09
CA LYS A 93 -7.22 2.06 -14.30
C LYS A 93 -7.67 0.74 -14.91
N GLN A 94 -6.79 -0.26 -14.97
CA GLN A 94 -7.08 -1.56 -15.58
C GLN A 94 -8.13 -2.37 -14.80
N ILE A 95 -8.11 -2.32 -13.46
CA ILE A 95 -9.08 -3.01 -12.63
C ILE A 95 -10.45 -2.34 -12.56
N ASN A 96 -10.59 -1.16 -13.17
CA ASN A 96 -11.85 -0.42 -13.36
C ASN A 96 -12.76 -0.46 -12.12
N LEU A 97 -12.25 0.10 -11.01
CA LEU A 97 -13.03 0.17 -9.76
C LEU A 97 -14.26 1.07 -9.98
N ASP A 98 -15.45 0.57 -9.66
CA ASP A 98 -16.66 1.38 -9.66
C ASP A 98 -16.49 2.63 -8.81
N ARG A 99 -16.96 3.77 -9.29
CA ARG A 99 -16.86 5.05 -8.58
C ARG A 99 -17.53 5.04 -7.19
N ASN A 100 -18.47 4.14 -6.98
CA ASN A 100 -19.18 3.92 -5.72
C ASN A 100 -18.46 2.93 -4.80
N ASN A 101 -17.30 2.43 -5.20
CA ASN A 101 -16.58 1.43 -4.42
C ASN A 101 -15.81 2.12 -3.28
N GLU A 102 -16.11 1.74 -2.04
CA GLU A 102 -15.46 2.29 -0.83
C GLU A 102 -14.03 1.78 -0.61
N ILE A 103 -13.45 1.07 -1.61
CA ILE A 103 -12.10 0.51 -1.52
C ILE A 103 -11.07 1.63 -1.31
N LYS A 104 -10.33 1.55 -0.21
CA LYS A 104 -9.29 2.52 0.15
C LYS A 104 -8.01 2.25 -0.64
N ILE A 105 -7.65 3.18 -1.51
CA ILE A 105 -6.40 3.13 -2.26
C ILE A 105 -5.31 3.84 -1.47
N HIS A 106 -4.14 3.20 -1.33
CA HIS A 106 -3.04 3.82 -0.60
C HIS A 106 -1.65 3.36 -1.08
N LEU A 107 -0.70 4.28 -1.10
CA LEU A 107 0.66 4.04 -1.58
C LEU A 107 1.72 4.55 -0.60
N ALA A 108 1.52 5.77 -0.06
CA ALA A 108 2.51 6.46 0.75
C ALA A 108 2.85 5.73 2.05
N ASN A 109 4.14 5.50 2.29
CA ASN A 109 4.76 5.29 3.59
C ASN A 109 5.14 6.66 4.21
N SER A 110 5.87 6.70 5.32
CA SER A 110 6.30 7.96 5.95
C SER A 110 7.05 8.87 4.98
N ALA A 111 7.96 8.32 4.16
CA ALA A 111 8.71 9.10 3.19
C ALA A 111 7.80 9.66 2.08
N GLY A 112 7.00 8.82 1.46
CA GLY A 112 6.05 9.25 0.42
C GLY A 112 5.05 10.27 0.93
N MET A 113 4.59 10.14 2.17
CA MET A 113 3.69 11.10 2.81
C MET A 113 4.33 12.50 2.92
N LEU A 114 5.60 12.57 3.33
CA LEU A 114 6.32 13.83 3.50
C LEU A 114 6.82 14.42 2.18
N LEU A 115 7.00 13.56 1.18
CA LEU A 115 7.61 13.92 -0.09
C LEU A 115 6.65 14.68 -1.02
N ASN A 116 5.45 14.14 -1.24
CA ASN A 116 4.45 14.74 -2.13
C ASN A 116 3.05 14.17 -1.83
N LYS A 117 2.04 15.05 -1.83
CA LYS A 117 0.62 14.72 -1.68
C LYS A 117 0.10 13.78 -2.77
N ASP A 118 0.69 13.76 -3.95
CA ASP A 118 0.32 12.86 -5.04
C ASP A 118 0.47 11.37 -4.71
N PHE A 119 1.20 11.02 -3.66
CA PHE A 119 1.33 9.64 -3.18
C PHE A 119 0.27 9.24 -2.15
N HIS A 120 -0.53 10.19 -1.62
CA HIS A 120 -1.43 9.94 -0.48
C HIS A 120 -2.61 9.04 -0.86
N PHE A 121 -3.24 9.30 -2.03
CA PHE A 121 -4.54 8.71 -2.37
C PHE A 121 -5.55 8.95 -1.25
N GLN A 122 -6.31 7.91 -0.82
CA GLN A 122 -7.29 8.05 0.26
C GLN A 122 -6.70 7.81 1.67
N MET A 123 -5.51 7.18 1.75
CA MET A 123 -4.92 6.83 3.04
C MET A 123 -3.39 6.81 2.95
N VAL A 124 -2.73 7.20 4.04
CA VAL A 124 -1.27 7.09 4.21
C VAL A 124 -0.93 6.09 5.33
N ARG A 125 0.23 5.45 5.23
CA ARG A 125 0.72 4.52 6.24
C ARG A 125 1.95 5.09 6.93
N VAL A 126 1.70 5.83 8.00
CA VAL A 126 2.76 6.46 8.79
C VAL A 126 3.43 5.41 9.67
N GLY A 127 4.73 5.24 9.49
CA GLY A 127 5.58 4.40 10.35
C GLY A 127 6.59 5.27 11.11
N LEU A 128 7.80 5.44 10.56
CA LEU A 128 8.91 6.14 11.20
C LEU A 128 8.54 7.55 11.68
N SER A 129 7.80 8.31 10.90
CA SER A 129 7.41 9.68 11.26
C SER A 129 6.45 9.77 12.43
N MET A 130 5.72 8.69 12.74
CA MET A 130 4.86 8.61 13.93
C MET A 130 5.69 8.61 15.22
N TYR A 131 6.92 8.11 15.16
CA TYR A 131 7.87 8.13 16.27
C TYR A 131 8.72 9.39 16.33
N GLY A 132 8.42 10.38 15.49
CA GLY A 132 9.10 11.68 15.49
C GLY A 132 10.39 11.73 14.68
N TYR A 133 10.64 10.76 13.81
CA TYR A 133 11.80 10.72 12.94
C TYR A 133 11.41 10.94 11.47
N SER A 134 12.22 11.77 10.78
CA SER A 134 12.06 11.94 9.35
C SER A 134 12.83 10.88 8.58
N PRO A 135 12.20 10.17 7.64
CA PRO A 135 12.92 9.30 6.70
C PRO A 135 13.68 10.09 5.62
N LEU A 136 13.38 11.38 5.43
CA LEU A 136 14.00 12.19 4.40
C LEU A 136 15.31 12.82 4.92
N SER A 137 16.38 12.71 4.16
CA SER A 137 17.71 13.28 4.48
C SER A 137 17.73 14.82 4.45
N LYS A 138 16.89 15.42 3.59
CA LYS A 138 16.66 16.86 3.53
C LYS A 138 15.25 17.15 4.01
N ILE A 139 15.11 17.50 5.28
CA ILE A 139 13.84 17.89 5.86
C ILE A 139 13.44 19.27 5.34
N ASN A 140 12.20 19.42 4.91
CA ASN A 140 11.60 20.74 4.82
C ASN A 140 11.67 21.37 6.23
N ARG A 141 12.38 22.48 6.40
CA ARG A 141 12.64 23.15 7.69
C ARG A 141 11.35 23.50 8.47
N ASN A 142 10.21 23.49 7.80
CA ASN A 142 8.89 23.74 8.40
C ASN A 142 8.27 22.50 9.04
N LEU A 143 8.88 21.31 8.91
CA LEU A 143 8.35 20.07 9.50
C LEU A 143 9.14 19.78 10.80
N LEU A 144 8.59 20.20 11.93
CA LEU A 144 9.12 19.92 13.25
C LEU A 144 8.60 18.58 13.79
N LEU A 145 9.28 17.48 13.49
CA LEU A 145 9.06 16.20 14.14
C LEU A 145 9.84 16.17 15.47
N LYS A 146 9.18 15.73 16.54
CA LYS A 146 9.81 15.55 17.85
C LYS A 146 9.94 14.06 18.16
N PRO A 147 11.16 13.54 18.43
CA PRO A 147 11.34 12.15 18.81
C PRO A 147 10.47 11.76 20.01
N ALA A 148 9.65 10.70 19.84
CA ALA A 148 8.77 10.15 20.85
C ALA A 148 9.17 8.74 21.26
N LEU A 149 10.19 8.14 20.60
CA LEU A 149 10.70 6.81 20.88
C LEU A 149 12.16 6.89 21.30
N SER A 150 12.54 6.18 22.37
CA SER A 150 13.93 5.92 22.74
C SER A 150 14.14 4.43 22.99
N LEU A 151 15.22 3.87 22.43
CA LEU A 151 15.69 2.52 22.74
C LEU A 151 16.81 2.64 23.79
N ARG A 152 16.66 1.92 24.90
CA ARG A 152 17.67 1.89 25.97
C ARG A 152 18.08 0.43 26.21
N SER A 153 19.37 0.18 26.38
CA SER A 153 19.94 -1.08 26.83
C SER A 153 20.53 -0.90 28.24
N LYS A 154 20.42 -1.93 29.08
CA LYS A 154 21.16 -2.03 30.35
C LYS A 154 22.39 -2.87 30.10
#